data_f2c7f4be1fbf61c6fbcf30aa88fa949b
#
_entry.id   f2c7f4be1fbf61c6fbcf30aa88fa949b
#
_cell.length_a   1.000
_cell.length_b   1.000
_cell.length_c   1.000
_cell.angle_alpha   90.00
_cell.angle_beta   90.00
_cell.angle_gamma   90.00
#
_symmetry.space_group_name_H-M   'P 1'
#
loop_
_entity.id
_entity.type
_entity.pdbx_description
1 polymer ?
#
loop_
_entity_poly.entity_id
_entity_poly.type
_entity_poly.pdbx_seq_one_letter_code
_entity_poly.pdbx_strand_id
1 'polypeptide(L)'
;MKITDQIKRIVKIANKVSLTKVTSKEELIRCACQNLSEKNIDITTRTLQRDFEYIDDLFSIKIAYDRSAGGYIIKERGKTASEYEILLQNFELLSRIDNDSVLMDCVISEHRRPPLGECFQEILDAIRERRVIEIEYEHYRDNSRVAKHSIRPHFLKESQQRWYLVGYNEEDKLRVYALERISRVELKISKFKPKKTKDILQIFDNSFGIWADENMPVEDIVIRYDKLDSRFVKSMPLHSSQHIIEEDENSLTIGLRLRITNDFVMALLARSRSMEVIAPLSLRQRVEEIYQEALKRNTTKR
;
A
#
# COMPACT_ATOMS: atom_id res chain seq x y z
N MET A 1 6.89 -25.48 -24.00
CA MET A 1 6.24 -24.23 -23.57
C MET A 1 7.28 -23.28 -22.98
N LYS A 2 7.31 -22.04 -23.42
CA LYS A 2 8.27 -21.03 -22.92
C LYS A 2 7.89 -20.66 -21.48
N ILE A 3 8.90 -20.34 -20.66
CA ILE A 3 8.69 -19.90 -19.26
C ILE A 3 7.75 -18.67 -19.19
N THR A 4 7.88 -17.75 -20.16
CA THR A 4 7.03 -16.57 -20.27
C THR A 4 5.54 -16.91 -20.44
N ASP A 5 5.21 -17.97 -21.21
CA ASP A 5 3.83 -18.40 -21.39
C ASP A 5 3.28 -19.07 -20.13
N GLN A 6 4.13 -19.75 -19.38
CA GLN A 6 3.77 -20.32 -18.08
C GLN A 6 3.43 -19.23 -17.07
N ILE A 7 4.26 -18.19 -16.95
CA ILE A 7 4.01 -17.06 -16.05
C ILE A 7 2.70 -16.36 -16.41
N LYS A 8 2.50 -16.03 -17.70
CA LYS A 8 1.25 -15.42 -18.19
C LYS A 8 0.03 -16.26 -17.84
N ARG A 9 0.13 -17.58 -17.97
CA ARG A 9 -0.98 -18.51 -17.66
C ARG A 9 -1.30 -18.52 -16.16
N ILE A 10 -0.29 -18.64 -15.29
CA ILE A 10 -0.43 -18.62 -13.84
C ILE A 10 -1.13 -17.33 -13.37
N VAL A 11 -0.66 -16.17 -13.85
CA VAL A 11 -1.27 -14.87 -13.54
C VAL A 11 -2.73 -14.80 -13.96
N LYS A 12 -3.07 -15.24 -15.16
CA LYS A 12 -4.45 -15.24 -15.67
C LYS A 12 -5.37 -16.13 -14.87
N ILE A 13 -4.92 -17.34 -14.50
CA ILE A 13 -5.68 -18.26 -13.67
C ILE A 13 -5.94 -17.63 -12.30
N ALA A 14 -4.90 -17.10 -11.64
CA ALA A 14 -5.00 -16.44 -10.34
C ALA A 14 -6.00 -15.27 -10.38
N ASN A 15 -5.87 -14.38 -11.36
CA ASN A 15 -6.79 -13.24 -11.54
C ASN A 15 -8.22 -13.69 -11.81
N LYS A 16 -8.43 -14.67 -12.68
CA LYS A 16 -9.79 -15.16 -13.00
C LYS A 16 -10.50 -15.67 -11.76
N VAL A 17 -9.81 -16.46 -10.92
CA VAL A 17 -10.41 -17.01 -9.69
C VAL A 17 -10.57 -15.94 -8.61
N SER A 18 -9.70 -14.94 -8.54
CA SER A 18 -9.83 -13.83 -7.58
C SER A 18 -11.01 -12.91 -7.90
N LEU A 19 -11.32 -12.72 -9.18
CA LEU A 19 -12.43 -11.86 -9.63
C LEU A 19 -13.79 -12.57 -9.64
N THR A 20 -13.81 -13.89 -9.55
CA THR A 20 -15.05 -14.68 -9.61
C THR A 20 -15.25 -15.49 -8.33
N LYS A 21 -16.50 -15.66 -7.90
CA LYS A 21 -16.78 -16.52 -6.73
C LYS A 21 -16.55 -18.00 -7.04
N VAL A 22 -16.89 -18.42 -8.25
CA VAL A 22 -16.75 -19.80 -8.74
C VAL A 22 -16.36 -19.74 -10.21
N THR A 23 -15.41 -20.57 -10.64
CA THR A 23 -14.95 -20.64 -12.03
C THR A 23 -14.99 -22.08 -12.51
N SER A 24 -15.62 -22.36 -13.66
CA SER A 24 -15.65 -23.69 -14.25
C SER A 24 -14.28 -24.08 -14.81
N LYS A 25 -14.04 -25.38 -15.00
CA LYS A 25 -12.80 -25.89 -15.60
C LYS A 25 -12.59 -25.34 -17.01
N GLU A 26 -13.67 -25.32 -17.80
CA GLU A 26 -13.68 -24.82 -19.17
C GLU A 26 -13.31 -23.33 -19.25
N GLU A 27 -13.82 -22.54 -18.33
CA GLU A 27 -13.46 -21.12 -18.23
C GLU A 27 -12.00 -20.91 -17.82
N LEU A 28 -11.47 -21.70 -16.89
CA LEU A 28 -10.06 -21.64 -16.51
C LEU A 28 -9.16 -21.99 -17.70
N ILE A 29 -9.46 -23.07 -18.42
CA ILE A 29 -8.69 -23.47 -19.60
C ILE A 29 -8.75 -22.39 -20.67
N ARG A 30 -9.95 -21.87 -20.97
CA ARG A 30 -10.12 -20.80 -21.95
C ARG A 30 -9.32 -19.53 -21.58
N CYS A 31 -9.39 -19.11 -20.31
CA CYS A 31 -8.64 -17.97 -19.80
C CYS A 31 -7.13 -18.23 -19.88
N ALA A 32 -6.69 -19.41 -19.49
CA ALA A 32 -5.30 -19.82 -19.47
C ALA A 32 -4.66 -19.86 -20.87
N CYS A 33 -5.44 -20.20 -21.91
CA CYS A 33 -4.98 -20.28 -23.30
C CYS A 33 -4.96 -18.94 -24.03
N GLN A 34 -5.59 -17.89 -23.52
CA GLN A 34 -5.64 -16.58 -24.21
C GLN A 34 -4.25 -15.95 -24.35
N ASN A 35 -3.94 -15.45 -25.55
CA ASN A 35 -2.70 -14.67 -25.82
C ASN A 35 -1.39 -15.39 -25.44
N LEU A 36 -1.34 -16.70 -25.52
CA LEU A 36 -0.09 -17.46 -25.45
C LEU A 36 0.57 -17.49 -26.82
N SER A 37 1.91 -17.58 -26.84
CA SER A 37 2.71 -17.57 -28.07
C SER A 37 2.46 -18.83 -28.92
N GLU A 38 2.09 -19.95 -28.30
CA GLU A 38 1.75 -21.22 -28.95
C GLU A 38 0.24 -21.35 -29.08
N LYS A 39 -0.25 -21.49 -30.32
CA LYS A 39 -1.70 -21.50 -30.64
C LYS A 39 -2.47 -22.78 -30.25
N ASN A 40 -1.78 -23.88 -29.92
CA ASN A 40 -2.39 -25.18 -29.62
C ASN A 40 -1.82 -25.81 -28.33
N ILE A 41 -1.96 -25.12 -27.19
CA ILE A 41 -1.57 -25.71 -25.90
C ILE A 41 -2.77 -26.47 -25.33
N ASP A 42 -2.67 -27.80 -25.26
CA ASP A 42 -3.62 -28.62 -24.52
C ASP A 42 -3.32 -28.54 -23.01
N ILE A 43 -4.17 -27.80 -22.28
CA ILE A 43 -4.06 -27.66 -20.83
C ILE A 43 -4.83 -28.81 -20.18
N THR A 44 -4.09 -29.81 -19.73
CA THR A 44 -4.63 -30.92 -19.00
C THR A 44 -4.98 -30.57 -17.55
N THR A 45 -5.79 -31.40 -16.89
CA THR A 45 -6.07 -31.26 -15.44
C THR A 45 -4.80 -31.29 -14.61
N ARG A 46 -3.81 -32.10 -15.00
CA ARG A 46 -2.50 -32.17 -14.33
C ARG A 46 -1.72 -30.87 -14.48
N THR A 47 -1.83 -30.19 -15.63
CA THR A 47 -1.21 -28.88 -15.86
C THR A 47 -1.84 -27.83 -14.96
N LEU A 48 -3.18 -27.78 -14.88
CA LEU A 48 -3.89 -26.86 -13.98
C LEU A 48 -3.53 -27.09 -12.52
N GLN A 49 -3.43 -28.35 -12.10
CA GLN A 49 -3.12 -28.68 -10.71
C GLN A 49 -1.71 -28.19 -10.31
N ARG A 50 -0.73 -28.36 -11.20
CA ARG A 50 0.62 -27.81 -11.01
C ARG A 50 0.61 -26.28 -11.01
N ASP A 51 -0.18 -25.64 -11.84
CA ASP A 51 -0.32 -24.18 -11.85
C ASP A 51 -0.96 -23.67 -10.54
N PHE A 52 -1.90 -24.40 -9.94
CA PHE A 52 -2.46 -24.08 -8.63
C PHE A 52 -1.43 -24.19 -7.50
N GLU A 53 -0.54 -25.19 -7.56
CA GLU A 53 0.58 -25.32 -6.63
C GLU A 53 1.52 -24.09 -6.74
N TYR A 54 1.88 -23.67 -7.96
CA TYR A 54 2.67 -22.45 -8.15
C TYR A 54 1.95 -21.19 -7.68
N ILE A 55 0.63 -21.08 -7.85
CA ILE A 55 -0.15 -19.94 -7.38
C ILE A 55 -0.15 -19.89 -5.84
N ASP A 56 -0.29 -21.05 -5.18
CA ASP A 56 -0.22 -21.13 -3.71
C ASP A 56 1.18 -20.75 -3.19
N ASP A 57 2.23 -21.33 -3.78
CA ASP A 57 3.62 -21.09 -3.38
C ASP A 57 4.06 -19.62 -3.60
N LEU A 58 3.66 -19.01 -4.72
CA LEU A 58 4.12 -17.67 -5.09
C LEU A 58 3.26 -16.56 -4.49
N PHE A 59 1.94 -16.76 -4.40
CA PHE A 59 0.99 -15.71 -4.06
C PHE A 59 0.17 -16.01 -2.81
N SER A 60 0.38 -17.16 -2.19
CA SER A 60 -0.38 -17.60 -1.00
C SER A 60 -1.90 -17.65 -1.27
N ILE A 61 -2.30 -18.04 -2.49
CA ILE A 61 -3.67 -18.16 -2.93
C ILE A 61 -3.94 -19.64 -3.25
N LYS A 62 -4.66 -20.33 -2.37
CA LYS A 62 -4.97 -21.74 -2.53
C LYS A 62 -6.26 -21.96 -3.29
N ILE A 63 -6.17 -22.51 -4.48
CA ILE A 63 -7.29 -22.82 -5.36
C ILE A 63 -7.66 -24.29 -5.22
N ALA A 64 -8.95 -24.60 -5.05
CA ALA A 64 -9.45 -25.96 -4.99
C ALA A 64 -10.81 -26.10 -5.69
N TYR A 65 -11.13 -27.32 -6.14
CA TYR A 65 -12.43 -27.64 -6.67
C TYR A 65 -13.44 -27.86 -5.54
N ASP A 66 -14.54 -27.11 -5.57
CA ASP A 66 -15.66 -27.28 -4.65
C ASP A 66 -16.80 -28.01 -5.36
N ARG A 67 -17.16 -29.17 -4.82
CA ARG A 67 -18.23 -30.02 -5.39
C ARG A 67 -19.60 -29.39 -5.23
N SER A 68 -19.83 -28.65 -4.15
CA SER A 68 -21.12 -28.01 -3.89
C SER A 68 -21.35 -26.79 -4.78
N ALA A 69 -20.27 -26.05 -5.09
CA ALA A 69 -20.30 -24.91 -6.01
C ALA A 69 -20.16 -25.32 -7.48
N GLY A 70 -19.75 -26.56 -7.76
CA GLY A 70 -19.56 -27.07 -9.11
C GLY A 70 -18.39 -26.48 -9.88
N GLY A 71 -17.37 -25.93 -9.17
CA GLY A 71 -16.25 -25.24 -9.80
C GLY A 71 -15.06 -24.99 -8.88
N TYR A 72 -14.08 -24.28 -9.42
CA TYR A 72 -12.89 -23.88 -8.67
C TYR A 72 -13.15 -22.58 -7.91
N ILE A 73 -12.71 -22.55 -6.66
CA ILE A 73 -12.81 -21.41 -5.74
C ILE A 73 -11.47 -21.17 -5.05
N ILE A 74 -11.27 -19.99 -4.51
CA ILE A 74 -10.19 -19.76 -3.56
C ILE A 74 -10.62 -20.32 -2.21
N LYS A 75 -9.92 -21.36 -1.76
CA LYS A 75 -10.18 -22.02 -0.49
C LYS A 75 -9.55 -21.31 0.69
N GLU A 76 -8.34 -20.85 0.51
CA GLU A 76 -7.56 -20.16 1.55
C GLU A 76 -6.80 -19.00 0.93
N ARG A 77 -6.66 -17.91 1.70
CA ARG A 77 -5.82 -16.74 1.38
C ARG A 77 -4.79 -16.55 2.49
N GLY A 78 -3.52 -16.50 2.12
CA GLY A 78 -2.46 -16.11 3.04
C GLY A 78 -2.56 -14.62 3.43
N LYS A 79 -1.72 -14.19 4.36
CA LYS A 79 -1.76 -12.80 4.88
C LYS A 79 -1.49 -11.73 3.82
N THR A 80 -0.72 -12.04 2.80
CA THR A 80 -0.32 -11.12 1.70
C THR A 80 -1.06 -11.39 0.40
N ALA A 81 -2.10 -12.23 0.41
CA ALA A 81 -2.80 -12.62 -0.81
C ALA A 81 -3.51 -11.43 -1.49
N SER A 82 -4.09 -10.52 -0.70
CA SER A 82 -4.77 -9.33 -1.22
C SER A 82 -3.81 -8.38 -1.95
N GLU A 83 -2.60 -8.21 -1.44
CA GLU A 83 -1.57 -7.40 -2.08
C GLU A 83 -1.11 -8.05 -3.39
N TYR A 84 -0.94 -9.37 -3.41
CA TYR A 84 -0.62 -10.09 -4.63
C TYR A 84 -1.75 -10.04 -5.66
N GLU A 85 -3.01 -10.13 -5.26
CA GLU A 85 -4.16 -10.00 -6.16
C GLU A 85 -4.14 -8.66 -6.91
N ILE A 86 -3.84 -7.55 -6.23
CA ILE A 86 -3.70 -6.23 -6.85
C ILE A 86 -2.53 -6.19 -7.85
N LEU A 87 -1.37 -6.74 -7.45
CA LEU A 87 -0.20 -6.80 -8.33
C LEU A 87 -0.45 -7.66 -9.57
N LEU A 88 -1.13 -8.79 -9.43
CA LEU A 88 -1.50 -9.68 -10.53
C LEU A 88 -2.45 -9.00 -11.52
N GLN A 89 -3.45 -8.25 -11.03
CA GLN A 89 -4.37 -7.48 -11.87
C GLN A 89 -3.63 -6.42 -12.67
N ASN A 90 -2.73 -5.67 -12.03
CA ASN A 90 -1.89 -4.68 -12.71
C ASN A 90 -0.96 -5.32 -13.75
N PHE A 91 -0.33 -6.46 -13.41
CA PHE A 91 0.51 -7.20 -14.34
C PHE A 91 -0.27 -7.70 -15.56
N GLU A 92 -1.48 -8.23 -15.36
CA GLU A 92 -2.33 -8.67 -16.47
C GLU A 92 -2.72 -7.51 -17.38
N LEU A 93 -3.10 -6.37 -16.79
CA LEU A 93 -3.42 -5.16 -17.54
C LEU A 93 -2.22 -4.73 -18.41
N LEU A 94 -1.04 -4.57 -17.83
CA LEU A 94 0.18 -4.17 -18.53
C LEU A 94 0.57 -5.19 -19.60
N SER A 95 0.46 -6.50 -19.31
CA SER A 95 0.75 -7.56 -20.28
C SER A 95 -0.20 -7.56 -21.47
N ARG A 96 -1.44 -7.11 -21.32
CA ARG A 96 -2.40 -6.95 -22.42
C ARG A 96 -2.04 -5.73 -23.26
N ILE A 97 -1.66 -4.62 -22.64
CA ILE A 97 -1.22 -3.39 -23.32
C ILE A 97 -0.01 -3.68 -24.18
N ASP A 98 1.03 -4.32 -23.65
CA ASP A 98 2.27 -4.63 -24.38
C ASP A 98 2.08 -5.53 -25.61
N ASN A 99 1.01 -6.32 -25.65
CA ASN A 99 0.73 -7.24 -26.74
C ASN A 99 -0.32 -6.72 -27.75
N ASP A 100 -0.87 -5.53 -27.52
CA ASP A 100 -1.92 -4.95 -28.37
C ASP A 100 -1.63 -3.46 -28.60
N SER A 101 -1.25 -3.11 -29.82
CA SER A 101 -0.90 -1.72 -30.20
C SER A 101 -2.06 -0.75 -30.00
N VAL A 102 -3.31 -1.21 -30.14
CA VAL A 102 -4.48 -0.36 -29.90
C VAL A 102 -4.64 -0.05 -28.42
N LEU A 103 -4.37 -1.04 -27.56
CA LEU A 103 -4.44 -0.84 -26.10
C LEU A 103 -3.30 0.05 -25.60
N MET A 104 -2.11 0.02 -26.21
CA MET A 104 -1.00 0.92 -25.86
C MET A 104 -1.41 2.40 -25.98
N ASP A 105 -2.18 2.75 -26.99
CA ASP A 105 -2.65 4.11 -27.21
C ASP A 105 -3.85 4.49 -26.31
N CYS A 106 -4.51 3.50 -25.72
CA CYS A 106 -5.74 3.71 -24.94
C CYS A 106 -5.53 3.73 -23.42
N VAL A 107 -4.35 3.35 -22.92
CA VAL A 107 -4.07 3.27 -21.49
C VAL A 107 -2.99 4.25 -21.07
N ILE A 108 -3.35 5.19 -20.22
CA ILE A 108 -2.42 6.16 -19.63
C ILE A 108 -2.20 5.77 -18.17
N SER A 109 -0.97 5.39 -17.82
CA SER A 109 -0.60 5.06 -16.44
C SER A 109 -0.03 6.26 -15.70
N GLU A 110 -0.30 6.37 -14.40
CA GLU A 110 0.28 7.41 -13.56
C GLU A 110 1.66 6.97 -13.04
N HIS A 111 2.73 7.70 -13.42
CA HIS A 111 4.11 7.39 -13.07
C HIS A 111 4.62 8.21 -11.87
N ARG A 112 3.88 8.25 -10.76
CA ARG A 112 4.26 9.03 -9.57
C ARG A 112 4.92 8.23 -8.46
N ARG A 113 5.28 6.97 -8.71
CA ARG A 113 5.97 6.16 -7.70
C ARG A 113 7.46 6.44 -7.72
N PRO A 114 8.07 6.88 -6.62
CA PRO A 114 9.52 6.93 -6.54
C PRO A 114 10.10 5.51 -6.59
N PRO A 115 11.35 5.35 -7.05
CA PRO A 115 12.04 4.06 -7.01
C PRO A 115 12.17 3.55 -5.57
N LEU A 116 12.34 2.23 -5.41
CA LEU A 116 12.57 1.60 -4.10
C LEU A 116 13.88 2.02 -3.43
N GLY A 117 14.76 2.70 -4.17
CA GLY A 117 16.12 3.02 -3.73
C GLY A 117 17.11 1.89 -4.03
N GLU A 118 18.37 2.27 -4.23
CA GLU A 118 19.43 1.32 -4.60
C GLU A 118 19.79 0.35 -3.47
N CYS A 119 19.59 0.78 -2.22
CA CYS A 119 19.93 0.00 -1.02
C CYS A 119 18.79 -0.90 -0.50
N PHE A 120 17.76 -1.15 -1.30
CA PHE A 120 16.58 -1.90 -0.85
C PHE A 120 16.93 -3.33 -0.40
N GLN A 121 17.79 -4.02 -1.15
CA GLN A 121 18.17 -5.41 -0.86
C GLN A 121 18.98 -5.52 0.43
N GLU A 122 19.95 -4.64 0.62
CA GLU A 122 20.79 -4.58 1.83
C GLU A 122 19.95 -4.32 3.09
N ILE A 123 18.92 -3.50 2.97
CA ILE A 123 17.99 -3.22 4.07
C ILE A 123 17.17 -4.46 4.41
N LEU A 124 16.65 -5.18 3.41
CA LEU A 124 15.92 -6.43 3.64
C LEU A 124 16.80 -7.49 4.32
N ASP A 125 18.04 -7.63 3.86
CA ASP A 125 19.01 -8.57 4.45
C ASP A 125 19.32 -8.18 5.91
N ALA A 126 19.50 -6.90 6.19
CA ALA A 126 19.72 -6.40 7.55
C ALA A 126 18.54 -6.69 8.49
N ILE A 127 17.31 -6.53 8.02
CA ILE A 127 16.08 -6.87 8.79
C ILE A 127 16.06 -8.38 9.06
N ARG A 128 16.27 -9.21 8.03
CA ARG A 128 16.26 -10.68 8.14
C ARG A 128 17.31 -11.19 9.11
N GLU A 129 18.55 -10.64 9.03
CA GLU A 129 19.69 -11.04 9.85
C GLU A 129 19.73 -10.36 11.22
N ARG A 130 18.83 -9.40 11.46
CA ARG A 130 18.76 -8.58 12.71
C ARG A 130 20.08 -7.85 12.96
N ARG A 131 20.66 -7.27 11.92
CA ARG A 131 21.92 -6.52 11.99
C ARG A 131 21.65 -5.04 12.10
N VAL A 132 22.47 -4.39 12.92
CA VAL A 132 22.51 -2.92 12.97
C VAL A 132 23.08 -2.42 11.64
N ILE A 133 22.53 -1.33 11.12
CA ILE A 133 23.02 -0.65 9.92
C ILE A 133 23.35 0.80 10.21
N GLU A 134 24.32 1.32 9.48
CA GLU A 134 24.54 2.77 9.35
C GLU A 134 24.05 3.18 7.95
N ILE A 135 23.18 4.19 7.91
CA ILE A 135 22.62 4.72 6.66
C ILE A 135 23.11 6.15 6.43
N GLU A 136 23.38 6.52 5.18
CA GLU A 136 23.51 7.92 4.75
C GLU A 136 22.16 8.38 4.22
N TYR A 137 21.56 9.39 4.85
CA TYR A 137 20.20 9.84 4.61
C TYR A 137 20.12 11.31 4.28
N GLU A 138 19.41 11.67 3.20
CA GLU A 138 19.20 13.05 2.77
C GLU A 138 17.97 13.66 3.47
N HIS A 139 18.19 14.78 4.19
CA HIS A 139 17.16 15.53 4.90
C HIS A 139 16.63 16.68 4.05
N TYR A 140 15.51 16.49 3.34
CA TYR A 140 14.93 17.51 2.44
C TYR A 140 14.57 18.84 3.11
N ARG A 141 14.23 18.82 4.41
CA ARG A 141 13.88 20.04 5.17
C ARG A 141 15.10 20.79 5.71
N ASP A 142 16.26 20.19 5.65
CA ASP A 142 17.52 20.77 6.15
C ASP A 142 18.50 20.95 4.97
N ASN A 143 18.09 21.74 3.98
CA ASN A 143 18.86 22.06 2.77
C ASN A 143 19.52 20.84 2.11
N SER A 144 18.81 19.72 2.05
CA SER A 144 19.32 18.44 1.53
C SER A 144 20.59 17.94 2.22
N ARG A 145 20.78 18.27 3.49
CA ARG A 145 21.90 17.77 4.29
C ARG A 145 21.87 16.24 4.33
N VAL A 146 23.00 15.63 3.99
CA VAL A 146 23.21 14.19 4.18
C VAL A 146 23.78 13.95 5.59
N ALA A 147 23.17 13.08 6.35
CA ALA A 147 23.62 12.69 7.68
C ALA A 147 23.67 11.17 7.82
N LYS A 148 24.58 10.71 8.68
CA LYS A 148 24.70 9.30 9.04
C LYS A 148 23.80 8.98 10.23
N HIS A 149 23.12 7.85 10.15
CA HIS A 149 22.27 7.35 11.22
C HIS A 149 22.52 5.86 11.45
N SER A 150 22.75 5.51 12.71
CA SER A 150 22.83 4.11 13.17
C SER A 150 21.42 3.64 13.54
N ILE A 151 20.96 2.56 12.88
CA ILE A 151 19.57 2.07 12.97
C ILE A 151 19.57 0.56 13.21
N ARG A 152 18.65 0.14 14.07
CA ARG A 152 18.21 -1.24 14.24
C ARG A 152 16.96 -1.43 13.37
N PRO A 153 17.08 -1.94 12.13
CA PRO A 153 15.97 -2.04 11.19
C PRO A 153 14.98 -3.13 11.62
N HIS A 154 13.68 -2.85 11.63
CA HIS A 154 12.66 -3.80 12.07
C HIS A 154 11.74 -4.27 10.95
N PHE A 155 11.23 -3.33 10.12
CA PHE A 155 10.39 -3.66 8.96
C PHE A 155 10.31 -2.51 7.96
N LEU A 156 9.71 -2.80 6.82
CA LEU A 156 9.36 -1.81 5.80
C LEU A 156 7.88 -1.47 5.91
N LYS A 157 7.55 -0.19 5.73
CA LYS A 157 6.18 0.31 5.69
C LYS A 157 5.92 1.04 4.38
N GLU A 158 4.84 0.68 3.68
CA GLU A 158 4.35 1.47 2.57
C GLU A 158 3.40 2.56 3.08
N SER A 159 3.53 3.76 2.53
CA SER A 159 2.60 4.86 2.75
C SER A 159 2.64 5.82 1.56
N GLN A 160 1.48 6.19 1.02
CA GLN A 160 1.35 7.13 -0.10
C GLN A 160 2.29 6.81 -1.26
N GLN A 161 2.32 5.53 -1.68
CA GLN A 161 3.14 5.01 -2.78
C GLN A 161 4.67 5.10 -2.56
N ARG A 162 5.13 5.32 -1.33
CA ARG A 162 6.54 5.34 -0.93
C ARG A 162 6.81 4.24 0.09
N TRP A 163 8.02 3.72 0.06
CA TRP A 163 8.50 2.74 1.03
C TRP A 163 9.39 3.39 2.07
N TYR A 164 9.24 2.96 3.30
CA TYR A 164 9.96 3.50 4.44
C TYR A 164 10.57 2.37 5.26
N LEU A 165 11.82 2.57 5.66
CA LEU A 165 12.48 1.78 6.68
C LEU A 165 12.01 2.25 8.06
N VAL A 166 11.50 1.32 8.85
CA VAL A 166 11.11 1.55 10.25
C VAL A 166 12.09 0.85 11.16
N GLY A 167 12.66 1.58 12.10
CA GLY A 167 13.64 1.04 13.04
C GLY A 167 13.86 1.94 14.24
N TYR A 168 14.74 1.51 15.14
CA TYR A 168 15.11 2.26 16.32
C TYR A 168 16.53 2.78 16.23
N ASN A 169 16.74 4.03 16.60
CA ASN A 169 18.07 4.61 16.71
C ASN A 169 18.79 4.15 18.01
N GLU A 170 19.98 4.66 18.27
CA GLU A 170 20.79 4.35 19.46
C GLU A 170 20.11 4.77 20.77
N GLU A 171 19.32 5.84 20.75
CA GLU A 171 18.54 6.35 21.90
C GLU A 171 17.22 5.55 22.12
N ASP A 172 17.03 4.42 21.43
CA ASP A 172 15.82 3.60 21.46
C ASP A 172 14.54 4.33 21.01
N LYS A 173 14.68 5.37 20.20
CA LYS A 173 13.58 6.12 19.61
C LYS A 173 13.21 5.53 18.25
N LEU A 174 11.92 5.34 18.02
CA LEU A 174 11.40 4.92 16.72
C LEU A 174 11.70 5.98 15.65
N ARG A 175 12.21 5.54 14.51
CA ARG A 175 12.54 6.38 13.36
C ARG A 175 12.02 5.76 12.07
N VAL A 176 11.66 6.63 11.14
CA VAL A 176 11.13 6.25 9.83
C VAL A 176 11.92 7.00 8.76
N TYR A 177 12.49 6.26 7.81
CA TYR A 177 13.32 6.78 6.73
C TYR A 177 12.78 6.36 5.39
N ALA A 178 12.53 7.31 4.47
CA ALA A 178 12.12 7.03 3.10
C ALA A 178 13.27 6.35 2.34
N LEU A 179 13.01 5.22 1.70
CA LEU A 179 14.05 4.40 1.05
C LEU A 179 14.77 5.14 -0.06
N GLU A 180 14.03 5.91 -0.86
CA GLU A 180 14.59 6.69 -1.99
C GLU A 180 15.55 7.82 -1.56
N ARG A 181 15.63 8.08 -0.25
CA ARG A 181 16.51 9.10 0.34
C ARG A 181 17.72 8.50 1.05
N ILE A 182 17.86 7.18 1.02
CA ILE A 182 19.00 6.44 1.55
C ILE A 182 19.97 6.20 0.39
N SER A 183 21.11 6.87 0.42
CA SER A 183 22.14 6.78 -0.61
C SER A 183 23.16 5.66 -0.34
N ARG A 184 23.33 5.25 0.92
CA ARG A 184 24.26 4.21 1.31
C ARG A 184 23.80 3.47 2.54
N VAL A 185 24.05 2.17 2.57
CA VAL A 185 23.85 1.29 3.73
C VAL A 185 25.15 0.55 4.03
N GLU A 186 25.56 0.58 5.29
CA GLU A 186 26.68 -0.21 5.79
C GLU A 186 26.17 -1.19 6.86
N LEU A 187 26.29 -2.50 6.62
CA LEU A 187 25.89 -3.51 7.58
C LEU A 187 26.96 -3.64 8.67
N LYS A 188 26.62 -3.37 9.92
CA LYS A 188 27.51 -3.55 11.05
C LYS A 188 27.55 -5.05 11.47
N ILE A 189 28.62 -5.47 12.12
CA ILE A 189 28.78 -6.84 12.64
C ILE A 189 27.78 -7.09 13.79
N SER A 190 27.42 -6.03 14.54
CA SER A 190 26.54 -6.10 15.69
C SER A 190 25.12 -6.47 15.32
N LYS A 191 24.55 -7.40 16.10
CA LYS A 191 23.14 -7.81 16.00
C LYS A 191 22.35 -7.17 17.15
N PHE A 192 21.05 -7.03 16.93
CA PHE A 192 20.13 -6.52 17.95
C PHE A 192 19.01 -7.53 18.23
N LYS A 193 18.42 -7.43 19.42
CA LYS A 193 17.20 -8.18 19.77
C LYS A 193 16.00 -7.36 19.28
N PRO A 194 15.19 -7.89 18.36
CA PRO A 194 14.04 -7.15 17.83
C PRO A 194 12.99 -6.95 18.91
N LYS A 195 12.33 -5.81 18.90
CA LYS A 195 11.10 -5.58 19.66
C LYS A 195 9.97 -6.41 19.06
N LYS A 196 8.93 -6.68 19.82
CA LYS A 196 7.78 -7.43 19.32
C LYS A 196 7.09 -6.64 18.21
N THR A 197 6.90 -7.26 17.07
CA THR A 197 6.23 -6.64 15.90
C THR A 197 4.87 -6.07 16.27
N LYS A 198 4.09 -6.78 17.12
CA LYS A 198 2.77 -6.32 17.55
C LYS A 198 2.83 -4.95 18.25
N ASP A 199 3.83 -4.72 19.11
CA ASP A 199 3.94 -3.46 19.84
C ASP A 199 4.24 -2.28 18.91
N ILE A 200 5.04 -2.51 17.87
CA ILE A 200 5.36 -1.48 16.87
C ILE A 200 4.16 -1.24 15.94
N LEU A 201 3.46 -2.29 15.52
CA LEU A 201 2.26 -2.16 14.68
C LEU A 201 1.17 -1.36 15.38
N GLN A 202 0.95 -1.57 16.69
CA GLN A 202 -0.03 -0.81 17.48
C GLN A 202 0.22 0.71 17.47
N ILE A 203 1.48 1.14 17.32
CA ILE A 203 1.80 2.56 17.19
C ILE A 203 1.24 3.11 15.87
N PHE A 204 1.36 2.33 14.79
CA PHE A 204 0.86 2.71 13.48
C PHE A 204 -0.65 2.54 13.32
N ASP A 205 -1.29 1.61 14.06
CA ASP A 205 -2.74 1.38 14.00
C ASP A 205 -3.56 2.63 14.35
N ASN A 206 -2.99 3.52 15.18
CA ASN A 206 -3.61 4.78 15.56
C ASN A 206 -2.92 5.99 14.91
N SER A 207 -2.21 5.79 13.81
CA SER A 207 -1.45 6.85 13.12
C SER A 207 -1.76 6.86 11.64
N PHE A 208 -1.90 8.06 11.08
CA PHE A 208 -2.01 8.24 9.63
C PHE A 208 -0.61 8.42 9.03
N GLY A 209 -0.33 7.71 7.94
CA GLY A 209 0.93 7.85 7.22
C GLY A 209 2.12 7.19 7.93
N ILE A 210 3.21 7.93 8.05
CA ILE A 210 4.50 7.43 8.57
C ILE A 210 4.85 7.95 9.96
N TRP A 211 4.11 8.91 10.48
CA TRP A 211 4.38 9.45 11.81
C TRP A 211 3.95 8.46 12.90
N ALA A 212 4.90 8.09 13.73
CA ALA A 212 4.74 7.19 14.85
C ALA A 212 5.34 7.84 16.09
N ASP A 213 4.55 8.64 16.80
CA ASP A 213 4.92 9.24 18.09
C ASP A 213 3.99 8.71 19.18
N GLU A 214 4.55 7.86 20.04
CA GLU A 214 3.80 7.24 21.14
C GLU A 214 3.32 8.28 22.18
N ASN A 215 4.01 9.42 22.28
CA ASN A 215 3.67 10.48 23.24
C ASN A 215 2.50 11.34 22.74
N MET A 216 2.16 11.27 21.46
CA MET A 216 1.03 12.02 20.92
C MET A 216 -0.28 11.29 21.26
N PRO A 217 -1.29 11.97 21.86
CA PRO A 217 -2.54 11.37 22.24
C PRO A 217 -3.32 10.85 21.01
N VAL A 218 -4.07 9.78 21.21
CA VAL A 218 -5.10 9.31 20.26
C VAL A 218 -6.38 10.05 20.59
N GLU A 219 -6.94 10.75 19.59
CA GLU A 219 -8.12 11.60 19.76
C GLU A 219 -9.30 11.08 18.92
N ASP A 220 -10.51 11.33 19.42
CA ASP A 220 -11.72 11.10 18.64
C ASP A 220 -11.98 12.35 17.79
N ILE A 221 -12.08 12.12 16.48
CA ILE A 221 -12.15 13.19 15.47
C ILE A 221 -13.48 13.07 14.75
N VAL A 222 -14.18 14.19 14.58
CA VAL A 222 -15.43 14.26 13.85
C VAL A 222 -15.29 15.27 12.72
N ILE A 223 -15.56 14.83 11.49
CA ILE A 223 -15.45 15.65 10.29
C ILE A 223 -16.73 15.51 9.47
N ARG A 224 -17.24 16.64 9.00
CA ARG A 224 -18.35 16.70 8.05
C ARG A 224 -17.81 17.06 6.67
N TYR A 225 -18.30 16.36 5.67
CA TYR A 225 -18.10 16.67 4.25
C TYR A 225 -19.44 17.00 3.61
N ASP A 226 -19.47 17.99 2.73
CA ASP A 226 -20.64 18.25 1.90
C ASP A 226 -20.81 17.21 0.78
N LYS A 227 -21.86 17.31 -0.01
CA LYS A 227 -22.20 16.38 -1.09
C LYS A 227 -21.12 16.27 -2.18
N LEU A 228 -20.22 17.25 -2.30
CA LEU A 228 -19.17 17.25 -3.33
C LEU A 228 -18.16 16.11 -3.09
N ASP A 229 -17.81 15.88 -1.82
CA ASP A 229 -16.78 14.91 -1.48
C ASP A 229 -17.28 13.73 -0.62
N SER A 230 -18.53 13.76 -0.13
CA SER A 230 -19.10 12.72 0.75
C SER A 230 -18.95 11.30 0.19
N ARG A 231 -19.32 11.11 -1.08
CA ARG A 231 -19.23 9.79 -1.74
C ARG A 231 -17.79 9.31 -1.96
N PHE A 232 -16.87 10.23 -2.22
CA PHE A 232 -15.45 9.90 -2.36
C PHE A 232 -14.84 9.46 -1.03
N VAL A 233 -15.14 10.17 0.06
CA VAL A 233 -14.67 9.82 1.41
C VAL A 233 -15.27 8.51 1.89
N LYS A 234 -16.52 8.22 1.53
CA LYS A 234 -17.18 6.94 1.83
C LYS A 234 -16.57 5.79 1.06
N SER A 235 -16.27 5.98 -0.24
CA SER A 235 -15.72 4.93 -1.11
C SER A 235 -14.25 4.62 -0.84
N MET A 236 -13.49 5.60 -0.32
CA MET A 236 -12.08 5.45 0.02
C MET A 236 -11.84 6.05 1.42
N PRO A 237 -12.03 5.25 2.48
CA PRO A 237 -11.83 5.70 3.86
C PRO A 237 -10.41 6.23 4.10
N LEU A 238 -10.31 7.32 4.87
CA LEU A 238 -9.02 7.92 5.23
C LEU A 238 -8.18 7.00 6.13
N HIS A 239 -8.85 6.26 7.01
CA HIS A 239 -8.21 5.38 7.99
C HIS A 239 -9.12 4.21 8.35
N SER A 240 -8.55 3.08 8.80
CA SER A 240 -9.29 1.89 9.22
C SER A 240 -10.29 2.14 10.36
N SER A 241 -10.06 3.16 11.19
CA SER A 241 -10.98 3.58 12.26
C SER A 241 -12.17 4.40 11.77
N GLN A 242 -12.22 4.75 10.47
CA GLN A 242 -13.31 5.57 9.94
C GLN A 242 -14.66 4.84 10.07
N HIS A 243 -15.63 5.54 10.63
CA HIS A 243 -17.03 5.11 10.69
C HIS A 243 -17.96 6.27 10.37
N ILE A 244 -19.16 5.94 9.89
CA ILE A 244 -20.18 6.93 9.57
C ILE A 244 -20.95 7.24 10.84
N ILE A 245 -21.06 8.53 11.20
CA ILE A 245 -21.89 9.02 12.31
C ILE A 245 -23.26 9.42 11.78
N GLU A 246 -23.29 10.17 10.68
CA GLU A 246 -24.52 10.66 10.07
C GLU A 246 -24.32 10.80 8.56
N GLU A 247 -25.34 10.49 7.78
CA GLU A 247 -25.36 10.66 6.33
C GLU A 247 -26.73 11.13 5.87
N ASP A 248 -26.76 12.19 5.11
CA ASP A 248 -27.96 12.68 4.44
C ASP A 248 -27.69 12.98 2.94
N GLU A 249 -28.66 13.57 2.24
CA GLU A 249 -28.52 13.89 0.80
C GLU A 249 -27.45 14.95 0.52
N ASN A 250 -27.08 15.77 1.49
CA ASN A 250 -26.22 16.94 1.35
C ASN A 250 -24.88 16.81 2.06
N SER A 251 -24.76 15.88 3.02
CA SER A 251 -23.57 15.77 3.87
C SER A 251 -23.29 14.36 4.35
N LEU A 252 -22.04 14.14 4.73
CA LEU A 252 -21.56 12.93 5.40
C LEU A 252 -20.71 13.36 6.60
N THR A 253 -21.12 12.94 7.79
CA THR A 253 -20.32 13.11 9.01
C THR A 253 -19.65 11.78 9.36
N ILE A 254 -18.34 11.80 9.45
CA ILE A 254 -17.51 10.65 9.81
C ILE A 254 -16.84 10.85 11.17
N GLY A 255 -16.66 9.73 11.87
CA GLY A 255 -15.81 9.63 13.05
C GLY A 255 -14.52 8.90 12.73
N LEU A 256 -13.43 9.32 13.35
CA LEU A 256 -12.11 8.71 13.28
C LEU A 256 -11.50 8.68 14.68
N ARG A 257 -10.62 7.71 14.94
CA ARG A 257 -9.87 7.63 16.18
C ARG A 257 -8.40 7.41 15.88
N LEU A 258 -7.60 8.49 15.92
CA LEU A 258 -6.17 8.45 15.60
C LEU A 258 -5.41 9.67 16.16
N ARG A 259 -4.10 9.63 16.03
CA ARG A 259 -3.22 10.76 16.36
C ARG A 259 -3.31 11.85 15.31
N ILE A 260 -3.46 13.11 15.73
CA ILE A 260 -3.55 14.27 14.83
C ILE A 260 -2.13 14.65 14.35
N THR A 261 -1.57 13.83 13.48
CA THR A 261 -0.24 14.03 12.89
C THR A 261 -0.29 15.04 11.74
N ASN A 262 0.90 15.53 11.33
CA ASN A 262 0.98 16.42 10.18
C ASN A 262 0.52 15.75 8.89
N ASP A 263 0.85 14.48 8.69
CA ASP A 263 0.41 13.71 7.51
C ASP A 263 -1.11 13.61 7.44
N PHE A 264 -1.77 13.42 8.59
CA PHE A 264 -3.22 13.40 8.66
C PHE A 264 -3.83 14.75 8.30
N VAL A 265 -3.31 15.85 8.88
CA VAL A 265 -3.79 17.19 8.56
C VAL A 265 -3.63 17.50 7.07
N MET A 266 -2.48 17.16 6.47
CA MET A 266 -2.26 17.36 5.03
C MET A 266 -3.24 16.51 4.17
N ALA A 267 -3.55 15.30 4.59
CA ALA A 267 -4.54 14.47 3.90
C ALA A 267 -5.96 15.07 3.97
N LEU A 268 -6.34 15.63 5.12
CA LEU A 268 -7.61 16.35 5.27
C LEU A 268 -7.69 17.57 4.33
N LEU A 269 -6.63 18.35 4.25
CA LEU A 269 -6.57 19.56 3.44
C LEU A 269 -6.69 19.30 1.93
N ALA A 270 -6.46 18.07 1.47
CA ALA A 270 -6.68 17.70 0.08
C ALA A 270 -8.15 17.84 -0.35
N ARG A 271 -9.11 17.83 0.59
CA ARG A 271 -10.55 18.05 0.36
C ARG A 271 -11.10 19.27 1.09
N SER A 272 -10.26 20.26 1.28
CA SER A 272 -10.54 21.48 2.06
C SER A 272 -11.78 22.26 1.62
N ARG A 273 -12.17 22.15 0.34
CA ARG A 273 -13.31 22.86 -0.23
C ARG A 273 -14.67 22.43 0.33
N SER A 274 -14.77 21.22 0.88
CA SER A 274 -16.01 20.59 1.31
C SER A 274 -15.97 20.10 2.76
N MET A 275 -14.82 20.24 3.42
CA MET A 275 -14.55 19.70 4.75
C MET A 275 -14.81 20.73 5.85
N GLU A 276 -15.50 20.29 6.90
CA GLU A 276 -15.62 20.99 8.17
C GLU A 276 -15.15 20.09 9.32
N VAL A 277 -14.20 20.56 10.11
CA VAL A 277 -13.79 19.88 11.34
C VAL A 277 -14.76 20.25 12.46
N ILE A 278 -15.52 19.25 12.95
CA ILE A 278 -16.45 19.42 14.06
C ILE A 278 -15.74 19.29 15.41
N ALA A 279 -14.89 18.26 15.53
CA ALA A 279 -14.09 17.98 16.72
C ALA A 279 -12.76 17.29 16.35
N PRO A 280 -11.72 17.43 17.17
CA PRO A 280 -11.59 18.31 18.33
C PRO A 280 -11.31 19.77 17.93
N LEU A 281 -11.49 20.70 18.89
CA LEU A 281 -11.24 22.13 18.65
C LEU A 281 -9.79 22.41 18.27
N SER A 282 -8.82 21.69 18.82
CA SER A 282 -7.41 21.78 18.48
C SER A 282 -7.13 21.55 17.00
N LEU A 283 -7.75 20.53 16.40
CA LEU A 283 -7.64 20.26 14.97
C LEU A 283 -8.32 21.36 14.13
N ARG A 284 -9.49 21.82 14.56
CA ARG A 284 -10.21 22.90 13.88
C ARG A 284 -9.38 24.17 13.82
N GLN A 285 -8.80 24.60 14.94
CA GLN A 285 -7.91 25.77 15.03
C GLN A 285 -6.68 25.62 14.15
N ARG A 286 -6.04 24.45 14.17
CA ARG A 286 -4.87 24.18 13.34
C ARG A 286 -5.19 24.26 11.84
N VAL A 287 -6.34 23.75 11.41
CA VAL A 287 -6.79 23.84 10.01
C VAL A 287 -7.12 25.30 9.64
N GLU A 288 -7.75 26.06 10.53
CA GLU A 288 -8.03 27.47 10.34
C GLU A 288 -6.75 28.29 10.15
N GLU A 289 -5.74 28.09 11.01
CA GLU A 289 -4.42 28.74 10.89
C GLU A 289 -3.77 28.49 9.54
N ILE A 290 -3.80 27.22 9.07
CA ILE A 290 -3.25 26.83 7.76
C ILE A 290 -3.98 27.57 6.64
N TYR A 291 -5.31 27.66 6.70
CA TYR A 291 -6.09 28.39 5.68
C TYR A 291 -5.79 29.88 5.68
N GLN A 292 -5.69 30.50 6.86
CA GLN A 292 -5.34 31.91 6.98
C GLN A 292 -3.96 32.21 6.40
N GLU A 293 -2.97 31.37 6.70
CA GLU A 293 -1.64 31.52 6.13
C GLU A 293 -1.60 31.26 4.62
N ALA A 294 -2.35 30.26 4.14
CA ALA A 294 -2.47 30.01 2.72
C ALA A 294 -3.12 31.19 2.00
N LEU A 295 -4.19 31.76 2.58
CA LEU A 295 -4.84 32.95 2.05
C LEU A 295 -3.87 34.13 1.96
N LYS A 296 -3.12 34.42 3.02
CA LYS A 296 -2.12 35.51 3.05
C LYS A 296 -1.09 35.34 1.92
N ARG A 297 -0.61 34.11 1.68
CA ARG A 297 0.38 33.84 0.62
C ARG A 297 -0.20 33.98 -0.80
N ASN A 298 -1.49 33.67 -0.97
CA ASN A 298 -2.16 33.68 -2.28
C ASN A 298 -2.95 34.97 -2.54
N THR A 299 -3.08 35.87 -1.56
CA THR A 299 -3.66 37.20 -1.79
C THR A 299 -2.62 38.07 -2.46
N THR A 300 -2.84 38.40 -3.71
CA THR A 300 -1.97 39.32 -4.47
C THR A 300 -1.98 40.67 -3.77
N LYS A 301 -0.82 41.13 -3.32
CA LYS A 301 -0.66 42.55 -3.00
C LYS A 301 -0.80 43.31 -4.33
N ARG A 302 -1.96 43.89 -4.59
CA ARG A 302 -2.13 44.87 -5.66
C ARG A 302 -1.45 46.17 -5.27
#